data_44124ea8addb75f95f73ea54aa62a705
#
_entry.id   44124ea8addb75f95f73ea54aa62a705
#
_cell.length_a   1.000
_cell.length_b   1.000
_cell.length_c   1.000
_cell.angle_alpha   90.00
_cell.angle_beta   90.00
_cell.angle_gamma   90.00
#
_symmetry.space_group_name_H-M   'P 1'
#
loop_
_entity.id
_entity.type
_entity.pdbx_description
1 polymer ?
#
loop_
_entity_poly.entity_id
_entity_poly.type
_entity_poly.pdbx_seq_one_letter_code
_entity_poly.pdbx_strand_id
1 'polypeptide(L)'
;MNIVNTLDMPEESFESPHGKFAGIFKGLSIALGRKPESTDLNERHPFDVEITRVPAGQKNCPLHSHSAQWEFYHVLSGSGFVRNETERKPIKSGDTFIFKPGEAHQLIGGKSEELVILVV
;
A
#
# COMPACT_ATOMS: atom_id res chain seq x y z
N MET A 1 22.52 -11.62 -9.08
CA MET A 1 21.76 -10.43 -8.63
C MET A 1 20.51 -10.31 -9.49
N ASN A 2 19.35 -10.17 -8.88
CA ASN A 2 18.08 -10.00 -9.59
C ASN A 2 17.67 -8.53 -9.53
N ILE A 3 17.35 -7.95 -10.69
CA ILE A 3 16.94 -6.54 -10.81
C ILE A 3 15.63 -6.52 -11.61
N VAL A 4 14.62 -5.85 -11.05
CA VAL A 4 13.32 -5.68 -11.70
C VAL A 4 13.02 -4.19 -11.82
N ASN A 5 12.58 -3.77 -13.01
CA ASN A 5 12.12 -2.41 -13.23
C ASN A 5 10.61 -2.34 -13.04
N THR A 6 10.16 -1.46 -12.17
CA THR A 6 8.73 -1.32 -11.86
C THR A 6 7.88 -0.87 -13.05
N LEU A 7 8.48 -0.19 -14.02
CA LEU A 7 7.78 0.21 -15.26
C LEU A 7 7.44 -0.99 -16.15
N ASP A 8 8.19 -2.09 -16.04
CA ASP A 8 7.99 -3.32 -16.81
C ASP A 8 7.11 -4.33 -16.08
N MET A 9 6.74 -4.06 -14.83
CA MET A 9 5.90 -4.95 -14.04
C MET A 9 4.42 -4.78 -14.39
N PRO A 10 3.67 -5.88 -14.50
CA PRO A 10 2.22 -5.79 -14.63
C PRO A 10 1.58 -5.23 -13.35
N GLU A 11 0.54 -4.44 -13.51
CA GLU A 11 -0.28 -4.00 -12.40
C GLU A 11 -1.34 -5.06 -12.07
N GLU A 12 -1.58 -5.25 -10.78
CA GLU A 12 -2.72 -6.03 -10.30
C GLU A 12 -3.75 -5.05 -9.73
N SER A 13 -5.03 -5.31 -10.00
CA SER A 13 -6.11 -4.48 -9.51
C SER A 13 -7.15 -5.31 -8.79
N PHE A 14 -7.79 -4.69 -7.81
CA PHE A 14 -8.97 -5.27 -7.18
C PHE A 14 -10.05 -4.21 -7.00
N GLU A 15 -11.28 -4.68 -6.97
CA GLU A 15 -12.44 -3.88 -6.61
C GLU A 15 -13.37 -4.76 -5.77
N SER A 16 -13.85 -4.24 -4.65
CA SER A 16 -14.80 -4.97 -3.82
C SER A 16 -16.14 -5.16 -4.56
N PRO A 17 -16.96 -6.16 -4.20
CA PRO A 17 -18.18 -6.52 -4.95
C PRO A 17 -19.14 -5.36 -5.22
N HIS A 18 -19.17 -4.36 -4.33
CA HIS A 18 -20.01 -3.17 -4.47
C HIS A 18 -19.24 -1.89 -4.81
N GLY A 19 -17.99 -2.01 -5.26
CA GLY A 19 -17.15 -0.89 -5.64
C GLY A 19 -16.76 0.06 -4.50
N LYS A 20 -16.96 -0.33 -3.25
CA LYS A 20 -16.66 0.49 -2.08
C LYS A 20 -15.16 0.67 -1.85
N PHE A 21 -14.38 -0.33 -2.19
CA PHE A 21 -12.93 -0.34 -2.07
C PHE A 21 -12.31 -0.74 -3.41
N ALA A 22 -11.25 -0.05 -3.79
CA ALA A 22 -10.51 -0.34 -5.02
C ALA A 22 -9.06 0.08 -4.88
N GLY A 23 -8.17 -0.66 -5.53
CA GLY A 23 -6.75 -0.35 -5.56
C GLY A 23 -6.05 -1.04 -6.71
N ILE A 24 -4.89 -0.52 -7.06
CA ILE A 24 -4.00 -1.04 -8.09
C ILE A 24 -2.63 -1.16 -7.44
N PHE A 25 -1.97 -2.30 -7.57
CA PHE A 25 -0.70 -2.50 -6.89
C PHE A 25 0.31 -3.29 -7.72
N LYS A 26 1.59 -3.09 -7.40
CA LYS A 26 2.74 -3.87 -7.87
C LYS A 26 3.49 -4.41 -6.67
N GLY A 27 3.53 -5.71 -6.51
CA GLY A 27 4.27 -6.37 -5.43
C GLY A 27 5.75 -6.49 -5.77
N LEU A 28 6.57 -5.59 -5.27
CA LEU A 28 8.00 -5.52 -5.58
C LEU A 28 8.76 -6.70 -4.96
N SER A 29 8.51 -7.01 -3.71
CA SER A 29 9.16 -8.13 -3.03
C SER A 29 8.78 -9.47 -3.64
N ILE A 30 7.54 -9.62 -4.11
CA ILE A 30 7.09 -10.82 -4.85
C ILE A 30 7.87 -10.95 -6.17
N ALA A 31 7.99 -9.88 -6.92
CA ALA A 31 8.77 -9.86 -8.17
C ALA A 31 10.25 -10.20 -7.95
N LEU A 32 10.77 -9.91 -6.76
CA LEU A 32 12.13 -10.21 -6.35
C LEU A 32 12.27 -11.58 -5.64
N GLY A 33 11.24 -12.41 -5.71
CA GLY A 33 11.31 -13.81 -5.27
C GLY A 33 10.76 -14.10 -3.88
N ARG A 34 10.11 -13.12 -3.22
CA ARG A 34 9.45 -13.38 -1.93
C ARG A 34 8.37 -14.44 -2.09
N LYS A 35 8.43 -15.45 -1.21
CA LYS A 35 7.42 -16.49 -1.10
C LYS A 35 6.72 -16.40 0.26
N PRO A 36 5.59 -15.69 0.37
CA PRO A 36 4.91 -15.44 1.65
C PRO A 36 4.53 -16.71 2.40
N GLU A 37 4.24 -17.78 1.67
CA GLU A 37 3.79 -19.08 2.23
C GLU A 37 4.95 -19.97 2.67
N SER A 38 6.20 -19.60 2.37
CA SER A 38 7.36 -20.41 2.75
C SER A 38 7.64 -20.32 4.24
N THR A 39 8.03 -21.44 4.83
CA THR A 39 8.57 -21.50 6.19
C THR A 39 10.07 -21.21 6.23
N ASP A 40 10.73 -21.18 5.08
CA ASP A 40 12.12 -20.78 4.96
C ASP A 40 12.24 -19.26 4.97
N LEU A 41 12.88 -18.72 5.99
CA LEU A 41 13.08 -17.28 6.15
C LEU A 41 13.91 -16.65 5.03
N ASN A 42 14.76 -17.43 4.36
CA ASN A 42 15.52 -16.95 3.20
C ASN A 42 14.62 -16.72 1.97
N GLU A 43 13.50 -17.44 1.89
CA GLU A 43 12.52 -17.30 0.80
C GLU A 43 11.40 -16.33 1.16
N ARG A 44 11.02 -16.27 2.44
CA ARG A 44 9.87 -15.47 2.87
C ARG A 44 10.15 -13.97 2.93
N HIS A 45 11.39 -13.55 2.97
CA HIS A 45 11.86 -12.19 3.22
C HIS A 45 11.29 -11.59 4.52
N PRO A 46 12.05 -10.81 5.27
CA PRO A 46 11.60 -10.25 6.56
C PRO A 46 10.64 -9.07 6.41
N PHE A 47 10.47 -8.56 5.19
CA PHE A 47 9.58 -7.44 4.87
C PHE A 47 8.86 -7.70 3.55
N ASP A 48 7.78 -6.98 3.34
CA ASP A 48 7.03 -6.94 2.09
C ASP A 48 7.04 -5.51 1.55
N VAL A 49 7.21 -5.35 0.24
CA VAL A 49 7.28 -4.03 -0.39
C VAL A 49 6.38 -4.01 -1.61
N GLU A 50 5.52 -3.02 -1.67
CA GLU A 50 4.65 -2.81 -2.82
C GLU A 50 4.51 -1.33 -3.16
N ILE A 51 4.13 -1.04 -4.40
CA ILE A 51 3.64 0.26 -4.81
C ILE A 51 2.14 0.13 -5.02
N THR A 52 1.38 0.95 -4.32
CA THR A 52 -0.07 0.99 -4.40
C THR A 52 -0.53 2.30 -5.02
N ARG A 53 -1.49 2.20 -5.95
CA ARG A 53 -2.21 3.34 -6.50
C ARG A 53 -3.64 3.29 -5.99
N VAL A 54 -4.09 4.37 -5.38
CA VAL A 54 -5.48 4.53 -4.93
C VAL A 54 -6.14 5.54 -5.85
N PRO A 55 -7.09 5.12 -6.70
CA PRO A 55 -7.76 6.03 -7.63
C PRO A 55 -8.44 7.20 -6.92
N ALA A 56 -8.60 8.30 -7.63
CA ALA A 56 -9.26 9.49 -7.09
C ALA A 56 -10.60 9.14 -6.44
N GLY A 57 -10.82 9.63 -5.22
CA GLY A 57 -12.06 9.45 -4.47
C GLY A 57 -12.28 8.05 -3.90
N GLN A 58 -11.41 7.09 -4.18
CA GLN A 58 -11.53 5.70 -3.71
C GLN A 58 -10.83 5.47 -2.38
N LYS A 59 -11.29 4.47 -1.66
CA LYS A 59 -10.63 3.91 -0.49
C LYS A 59 -9.98 2.59 -0.89
N ASN A 60 -8.72 2.36 -0.49
CA ASN A 60 -8.03 1.13 -0.89
C ASN A 60 -8.57 -0.12 -0.17
N CYS A 61 -8.99 0.03 1.08
CA CYS A 61 -9.47 -1.08 1.89
C CYS A 61 -10.34 -0.54 3.04
N PRO A 62 -11.04 -1.40 3.78
CA PRO A 62 -11.68 -0.99 5.03
C PRO A 62 -10.67 -0.40 6.02
N LEU A 63 -11.15 0.41 6.95
CA LEU A 63 -10.33 0.80 8.10
C LEU A 63 -9.94 -0.46 8.86
N HIS A 64 -8.64 -0.72 9.00
CA HIS A 64 -8.13 -1.96 9.56
C HIS A 64 -6.83 -1.73 10.33
N SER A 65 -6.45 -2.71 11.12
CA SER A 65 -5.17 -2.76 11.81
C SER A 65 -4.52 -4.12 11.64
N HIS A 66 -3.21 -4.18 11.85
CA HIS A 66 -2.46 -5.42 11.87
C HIS A 66 -2.06 -5.75 13.31
N SER A 67 -2.19 -7.01 13.70
CA SER A 67 -1.91 -7.43 15.08
C SER A 67 -0.42 -7.47 15.41
N ALA A 68 0.45 -7.69 14.41
CA ALA A 68 1.88 -7.93 14.62
C ALA A 68 2.80 -7.17 13.67
N GLN A 69 2.27 -6.46 12.69
CA GLN A 69 3.07 -5.81 11.65
C GLN A 69 3.07 -4.30 11.80
N TRP A 70 4.25 -3.72 11.58
CA TRP A 70 4.42 -2.31 11.30
C TRP A 70 4.19 -2.08 9.81
N GLU A 71 3.58 -0.96 9.43
CA GLU A 71 3.48 -0.54 8.05
C GLU A 71 4.05 0.86 7.88
N PHE A 72 5.03 0.96 6.98
CA PHE A 72 5.65 2.22 6.59
C PHE A 72 5.12 2.66 5.23
N TYR A 73 4.89 3.95 5.08
CA TYR A 73 4.35 4.56 3.88
C TYR A 73 5.19 5.75 3.42
N HIS A 74 5.36 5.86 2.11
CA HIS A 74 5.99 7.02 1.50
C HIS A 74 5.24 7.39 0.22
N VAL A 75 4.69 8.62 0.16
CA VAL A 75 3.93 9.08 -0.99
C VAL A 75 4.90 9.43 -2.12
N LEU A 76 4.79 8.69 -3.22
CA LEU A 76 5.63 8.87 -4.42
C LEU A 76 5.11 9.98 -5.32
N SER A 77 3.80 10.06 -5.52
CA SER A 77 3.16 11.08 -6.36
C SER A 77 1.69 11.23 -6.04
N GLY A 78 1.11 12.32 -6.51
CA GLY A 78 -0.29 12.61 -6.30
C GLY A 78 -0.60 13.11 -4.90
N SER A 79 -1.85 12.99 -4.53
CA SER A 79 -2.35 13.39 -3.22
C SER A 79 -3.51 12.50 -2.79
N GLY A 80 -3.84 12.58 -1.51
CA GLY A 80 -4.94 11.82 -0.94
C GLY A 80 -5.09 12.14 0.53
N PHE A 81 -5.59 11.15 1.25
CA PHE A 81 -5.79 11.27 2.70
C PHE A 81 -5.39 9.96 3.37
N VAL A 82 -4.89 10.08 4.57
CA VAL A 82 -4.76 8.96 5.51
C VAL A 82 -5.64 9.24 6.70
N ARG A 83 -6.33 8.23 7.18
CA ARG A 83 -7.15 8.36 8.39
C ARG A 83 -6.94 7.21 9.35
N ASN A 84 -7.17 7.50 10.61
CA ASN A 84 -7.33 6.52 11.68
C ASN A 84 -8.77 6.58 12.22
N GLU A 85 -9.00 6.11 13.45
CA GLU A 85 -10.33 6.11 14.06
C GLU A 85 -10.83 7.52 14.42
N THR A 86 -9.93 8.47 14.66
CA THR A 86 -10.26 9.77 15.25
C THR A 86 -10.01 10.96 14.33
N GLU A 87 -9.11 10.83 13.35
CA GLU A 87 -8.72 11.95 12.49
C GLU A 87 -8.45 11.51 11.06
N ARG A 88 -8.52 12.48 10.16
CA ARG A 88 -8.19 12.36 8.75
C ARG A 88 -7.23 13.49 8.39
N LYS A 89 -6.10 13.14 7.76
CA LYS A 89 -5.09 14.11 7.34
C LYS A 89 -4.87 14.05 5.83
N PRO A 90 -4.74 15.21 5.15
CA PRO A 90 -4.30 15.24 3.77
C PRO A 90 -2.83 14.84 3.68
N ILE A 91 -2.51 14.11 2.62
CA ILE A 91 -1.14 13.69 2.28
C ILE A 91 -0.85 14.00 0.82
N LYS A 92 0.42 14.26 0.52
CA LYS A 92 0.90 14.59 -0.81
C LYS A 92 2.29 14.02 -1.05
N SER A 93 2.76 14.11 -2.28
CA SER A 93 4.09 13.65 -2.69
C SER A 93 5.18 14.10 -1.70
N GLY A 94 5.99 13.15 -1.26
CA GLY A 94 7.06 13.36 -0.30
C GLY A 94 6.69 13.09 1.17
N ASP A 95 5.40 13.02 1.49
CA ASP A 95 4.98 12.71 2.86
C ASP A 95 5.31 11.26 3.21
N THR A 96 5.68 11.05 4.46
CA THR A 96 5.97 9.72 4.98
C THR A 96 5.36 9.55 6.37
N PHE A 97 4.90 8.35 6.67
CA PHE A 97 4.29 8.02 7.95
C PHE A 97 4.35 6.52 8.21
N ILE A 98 4.07 6.14 9.44
CA ILE A 98 4.17 4.76 9.89
C ILE A 98 3.04 4.45 10.88
N PHE A 99 2.54 3.21 10.81
CA PHE A 99 1.60 2.67 11.79
C PHE A 99 2.23 1.47 12.48
N LYS A 100 2.13 1.45 13.79
CA LYS A 100 2.55 0.31 14.60
C LYS A 100 1.42 -0.74 14.69
N PRO A 101 1.73 -1.97 15.15
CA PRO A 101 0.70 -2.96 15.41
C PRO A 101 -0.43 -2.42 16.27
N GLY A 102 -1.67 -2.71 15.89
CA GLY A 102 -2.87 -2.28 16.60
C GLY A 102 -3.43 -0.91 16.19
N GLU A 103 -2.69 -0.10 15.46
CA GLU A 103 -3.18 1.19 14.96
C GLU A 103 -4.02 1.00 13.69
N ALA A 104 -5.29 1.35 13.78
CA ALA A 104 -6.19 1.30 12.63
C ALA A 104 -5.89 2.44 11.65
N HIS A 105 -5.92 2.11 10.36
CA HIS A 105 -5.63 3.07 9.29
C HIS A 105 -6.32 2.73 7.98
N GLN A 106 -6.44 3.74 7.11
CA GLN A 106 -7.03 3.62 5.78
C GLN A 106 -6.45 4.71 4.88
N LEU A 107 -6.15 4.35 3.63
CA LEU A 107 -5.76 5.30 2.58
C LEU A 107 -6.96 5.66 1.72
N ILE A 108 -7.00 6.91 1.28
CA ILE A 108 -8.06 7.46 0.42
C ILE A 108 -7.37 8.25 -0.68
N GLY A 109 -7.76 7.99 -1.93
CA GLY A 109 -7.30 8.77 -3.08
C GLY A 109 -7.76 10.24 -3.00
N GLY A 110 -7.05 11.11 -3.68
CA GLY A 110 -7.39 12.53 -3.73
C GLY A 110 -8.75 12.80 -4.37
N LYS A 111 -9.26 14.00 -4.20
CA LYS A 111 -10.57 14.39 -4.77
C LYS A 111 -10.59 14.32 -6.29
N SER A 112 -9.48 14.67 -6.94
CA SER A 112 -9.36 14.75 -8.39
C SER A 112 -8.11 14.07 -8.96
N GLU A 113 -7.29 13.45 -8.14
CA GLU A 113 -6.10 12.73 -8.58
C GLU A 113 -5.86 11.48 -7.75
N GLU A 114 -5.13 10.54 -8.33
CA GLU A 114 -4.74 9.33 -7.63
C GLU A 114 -3.62 9.58 -6.61
N LEU A 115 -3.57 8.72 -5.62
CA LEU A 115 -2.48 8.62 -4.66
C LEU A 115 -1.59 7.45 -5.07
N VAL A 116 -0.30 7.71 -5.26
CA VAL A 116 0.71 6.66 -5.51
C VAL A 116 1.64 6.59 -4.32
N ILE A 117 1.73 5.43 -3.71
CA ILE A 117 2.39 5.28 -2.42
C ILE A 117 3.22 4.00 -2.35
N LEU A 118 4.43 4.12 -1.79
CA LEU A 118 5.26 2.98 -1.44
C LEU A 118 4.84 2.48 -0.06
N VAL A 119 4.63 1.17 0.05
CA VAL A 119 4.24 0.49 1.28
C VAL A 119 5.28 -0.56 1.63
N VAL A 120 5.71 -0.56 2.87
CA VAL A 120 6.65 -1.55 3.40
C VAL A 120 6.11 -2.20 4.65
#